data_c409af440d2ccfca7328c0a108c3e757
#
_entry.id   c409af440d2ccfca7328c0a108c3e757
#
_cell.length_a   1.000
_cell.length_b   1.000
_cell.length_c   1.000
_cell.angle_alpha   90.00
_cell.angle_beta   90.00
_cell.angle_gamma   90.00
#
_symmetry.space_group_name_H-M   'P 1'
#
loop_
_entity.id
_entity.type
_entity.pdbx_description
1 polymer ?
#
loop_
_entity_poly.entity_id
_entity_poly.type
_entity_poly.pdbx_seq_one_letter_code
_entity_poly.pdbx_strand_id
1 'polypeptide(L)'
;MKSTVATLLALSSTALAHGGVTRYTIDGKTYDGYKWASPYEGQKDLIQRTWHQDPHKDATSSNMTCNYHGTTVPGAYHAPVTAGSTISAAWNQLSFGWVHDIGPMMAYMASCGEDCSTTNIAELEWFKIAEEGLRPGFAIGEDGAWYQYDIWEDNITDHWNVTVPKSLKPGKYMIRHEIINLELSPAQFYPNCAQLDVSGEGEAVPSAEYLVKFPGGYKMTDLGIVIAGKAQQDKVTKDYTVPGPRVWTE
;
A
#
# COMPACT_ATOMS: atom_id res chain seq x y z
N MET A 1 -42.08 -44.33 13.33
CA MET A 1 -41.52 -43.33 12.41
C MET A 1 -40.39 -42.63 13.15
N LYS A 2 -39.13 -42.87 12.76
CA LYS A 2 -37.97 -42.20 13.36
C LYS A 2 -37.57 -41.05 12.43
N SER A 3 -37.79 -39.81 12.89
CA SER A 3 -37.31 -38.60 12.17
C SER A 3 -35.84 -38.40 12.45
N THR A 4 -35.03 -38.54 11.41
CA THR A 4 -33.60 -38.20 11.44
C THR A 4 -33.47 -36.71 11.17
N VAL A 5 -33.09 -35.94 12.16
CA VAL A 5 -32.71 -34.50 11.98
C VAL A 5 -31.29 -34.46 11.44
N ALA A 6 -31.14 -34.08 10.17
CA ALA A 6 -29.84 -33.79 9.58
C ALA A 6 -29.41 -32.39 10.00
N THR A 7 -28.41 -32.30 10.87
CA THR A 7 -27.77 -31.03 11.23
C THR A 7 -26.83 -30.65 10.08
N LEU A 8 -27.20 -29.65 9.29
CA LEU A 8 -26.26 -29.01 8.36
C LEU A 8 -25.27 -28.19 9.19
N LEU A 9 -24.02 -28.64 9.27
CA LEU A 9 -22.90 -27.80 9.65
C LEU A 9 -22.65 -26.83 8.50
N ALA A 10 -23.03 -25.57 8.67
CA ALA A 10 -22.55 -24.49 7.85
C ALA A 10 -21.07 -24.30 8.13
N LEU A 11 -20.22 -24.81 7.25
CA LEU A 11 -18.80 -24.43 7.18
C LEU A 11 -18.79 -22.95 6.76
N SER A 12 -18.66 -22.03 7.73
CA SER A 12 -18.32 -20.65 7.45
C SER A 12 -16.88 -20.67 6.90
N SER A 13 -16.73 -20.66 5.57
CA SER A 13 -15.48 -20.29 4.95
C SER A 13 -15.21 -18.84 5.38
N THR A 14 -14.24 -18.63 6.26
CA THR A 14 -13.67 -17.30 6.44
C THR A 14 -13.04 -16.93 5.11
N ALA A 15 -13.74 -16.16 4.30
CA ALA A 15 -13.15 -15.54 3.13
C ALA A 15 -11.99 -14.68 3.65
N LEU A 16 -10.77 -15.07 3.31
CA LEU A 16 -9.58 -14.29 3.59
C LEU A 16 -9.60 -13.12 2.59
N ALA A 17 -10.21 -12.00 2.96
CA ALA A 17 -10.46 -10.86 2.10
C ALA A 17 -9.45 -9.73 2.31
N HIS A 18 -8.20 -10.07 2.61
CA HIS A 18 -7.16 -9.09 2.97
C HIS A 18 -5.80 -9.54 2.44
N GLY A 19 -4.90 -8.59 2.15
CA GLY A 19 -3.59 -8.89 1.60
C GLY A 19 -2.62 -7.72 1.74
N GLY A 20 -1.55 -7.76 0.98
CA GLY A 20 -0.53 -6.71 0.95
C GLY A 20 0.53 -6.98 -0.12
N VAL A 21 1.64 -6.24 -0.06
CA VAL A 21 2.75 -6.46 -0.99
C VAL A 21 3.52 -7.72 -0.59
N THR A 22 3.56 -8.68 -1.49
CA THR A 22 4.20 -10.00 -1.27
C THR A 22 5.50 -10.16 -2.05
N ARG A 23 5.80 -9.25 -2.98
CA ARG A 23 7.00 -9.28 -3.80
C ARG A 23 7.30 -7.88 -4.37
N TYR A 24 8.58 -7.56 -4.46
CA TYR A 24 9.05 -6.40 -5.21
C TYR A 24 9.93 -6.85 -6.38
N THR A 25 9.86 -6.13 -7.51
CA THR A 25 10.87 -6.22 -8.58
C THR A 25 11.46 -4.84 -8.78
N ILE A 26 12.78 -4.73 -8.62
CA ILE A 26 13.53 -3.47 -8.65
C ILE A 26 14.75 -3.68 -9.56
N ASP A 27 14.90 -2.85 -10.59
CA ASP A 27 16.00 -2.95 -11.57
C ASP A 27 16.18 -4.40 -12.10
N GLY A 28 15.06 -5.09 -12.38
CA GLY A 28 15.04 -6.46 -12.89
C GLY A 28 15.34 -7.55 -11.86
N LYS A 29 15.63 -7.20 -10.61
CA LYS A 29 15.85 -8.15 -9.52
C LYS A 29 14.59 -8.30 -8.67
N THR A 30 14.23 -9.54 -8.40
CA THR A 30 13.10 -9.88 -7.52
C THR A 30 13.54 -9.97 -6.07
N TYR A 31 12.73 -9.41 -5.18
CA TYR A 31 12.85 -9.44 -3.73
C TYR A 31 11.57 -10.01 -3.16
N ASP A 32 11.69 -11.10 -2.40
CA ASP A 32 10.55 -11.67 -1.69
C ASP A 32 10.01 -10.68 -0.65
N GLY A 33 8.69 -10.63 -0.53
CA GLY A 33 8.01 -9.92 0.54
C GLY A 33 7.81 -10.79 1.79
N TYR A 34 7.51 -10.12 2.89
CA TYR A 34 7.18 -10.79 4.15
C TYR A 34 5.86 -11.57 4.03
N LYS A 35 5.89 -12.83 4.47
CA LYS A 35 4.73 -13.73 4.47
C LYS A 35 4.13 -13.74 5.87
N TRP A 36 3.15 -12.91 6.11
CA TRP A 36 2.54 -12.67 7.44
C TRP A 36 2.04 -13.93 8.15
N ALA A 37 1.63 -14.96 7.41
CA ALA A 37 1.15 -16.25 7.96
C ALA A 37 2.28 -17.24 8.30
N SER A 38 3.55 -16.89 8.03
CA SER A 38 4.71 -17.74 8.31
C SER A 38 5.52 -17.21 9.48
N PRO A 39 6.26 -18.07 10.23
CA PRO A 39 7.10 -17.61 11.33
C PRO A 39 8.13 -16.58 10.88
N TYR A 40 8.32 -15.54 11.67
CA TYR A 40 9.30 -14.47 11.40
C TYR A 40 10.73 -14.98 11.30
N GLU A 41 11.11 -15.97 12.12
CA GLU A 41 12.46 -16.51 12.18
C GLU A 41 13.00 -17.02 10.84
N GLY A 42 12.13 -17.50 9.96
CA GLY A 42 12.48 -17.92 8.60
C GLY A 42 12.53 -16.80 7.56
N GLN A 43 12.29 -15.55 7.96
CA GLN A 43 12.09 -14.42 7.05
C GLN A 43 12.92 -13.19 7.43
N LYS A 44 14.15 -13.41 7.95
CA LYS A 44 15.02 -12.33 8.45
C LYS A 44 15.83 -11.61 7.38
N ASP A 45 15.82 -12.09 6.14
CA ASP A 45 16.62 -11.56 5.03
C ASP A 45 15.70 -10.93 3.96
N LEU A 46 14.99 -9.87 4.35
CA LEU A 46 14.04 -9.15 3.50
C LEU A 46 14.35 -7.65 3.52
N ILE A 47 14.03 -6.97 2.41
CA ILE A 47 14.01 -5.50 2.35
C ILE A 47 12.75 -4.93 2.98
N GLN A 48 11.67 -5.73 2.99
CA GLN A 48 10.36 -5.34 3.48
C GLN A 48 10.29 -5.41 5.00
N ARG A 49 9.62 -4.46 5.59
CA ARG A 49 9.23 -4.49 7.01
C ARG A 49 8.08 -5.47 7.20
N THR A 50 7.93 -6.01 8.40
CA THR A 50 6.84 -6.94 8.71
C THR A 50 5.47 -6.25 8.55
N TRP A 51 4.48 -7.03 8.19
CA TRP A 51 3.10 -6.58 8.04
C TRP A 51 2.11 -7.70 8.37
N HIS A 52 0.85 -7.37 8.57
CA HIS A 52 -0.25 -8.30 8.74
C HIS A 52 -1.34 -8.01 7.70
N GLN A 53 -2.08 -9.04 7.31
CA GLN A 53 -3.11 -8.90 6.27
C GLN A 53 -4.28 -8.00 6.69
N ASP A 54 -4.58 -7.93 8.00
CA ASP A 54 -5.74 -7.16 8.48
C ASP A 54 -5.56 -5.67 8.19
N PRO A 55 -6.59 -5.01 7.66
CA PRO A 55 -6.55 -3.59 7.39
C PRO A 55 -6.57 -2.75 8.65
N HIS A 56 -5.98 -1.57 8.57
CA HIS A 56 -6.26 -0.50 9.52
C HIS A 56 -7.57 0.18 9.13
N LYS A 57 -8.40 0.50 10.12
CA LYS A 57 -9.72 1.13 9.93
C LYS A 57 -9.80 2.52 10.58
N ASP A 58 -8.67 3.01 11.05
CA ASP A 58 -8.51 4.30 11.72
C ASP A 58 -7.23 4.97 11.24
N ALA A 59 -7.36 6.10 10.55
CA ALA A 59 -6.24 6.87 10.01
C ALA A 59 -5.33 7.47 11.10
N THR A 60 -5.75 7.44 12.38
CA THR A 60 -4.95 7.92 13.53
C THR A 60 -4.11 6.82 14.18
N SER A 61 -4.27 5.57 13.76
CA SER A 61 -3.50 4.43 14.27
C SER A 61 -2.00 4.59 13.98
N SER A 62 -1.13 4.30 14.96
CA SER A 62 0.32 4.27 14.77
C SER A 62 0.77 3.27 13.69
N ASN A 63 -0.04 2.26 13.41
CA ASN A 63 0.22 1.28 12.36
C ASN A 63 0.05 1.84 10.94
N MET A 64 -0.53 3.04 10.78
CA MET A 64 -0.64 3.72 9.49
C MET A 64 0.71 4.05 8.87
N THR A 65 1.79 4.07 9.64
CA THR A 65 3.14 4.29 9.10
C THR A 65 3.54 3.15 8.16
N CYS A 66 3.65 1.91 8.67
CA CYS A 66 4.14 0.75 7.92
C CYS A 66 3.44 -0.57 8.31
N ASN A 67 2.14 -0.55 8.62
CA ASN A 67 1.35 -1.71 9.04
C ASN A 67 1.71 -2.25 10.45
N TYR A 68 1.03 -3.33 10.88
CA TYR A 68 1.28 -4.02 12.15
C TYR A 68 2.73 -4.50 12.24
N HIS A 69 3.38 -4.17 13.34
CA HIS A 69 4.79 -4.45 13.60
C HIS A 69 5.78 -3.82 12.61
N GLY A 70 5.34 -3.35 11.43
CA GLY A 70 6.20 -2.70 10.44
C GLY A 70 6.90 -1.45 10.98
N THR A 71 6.32 -0.77 11.97
CA THR A 71 6.95 0.36 12.63
C THR A 71 8.15 -0.07 13.50
N THR A 72 8.12 -1.27 14.09
CA THR A 72 9.12 -1.74 15.05
C THR A 72 10.07 -2.80 14.49
N VAL A 73 9.66 -3.58 13.47
CA VAL A 73 10.47 -4.64 12.89
C VAL A 73 10.99 -4.21 11.51
N PRO A 74 12.27 -3.83 11.41
CA PRO A 74 12.87 -3.37 10.15
C PRO A 74 13.08 -4.48 9.15
N GLY A 75 13.27 -4.11 7.88
CA GLY A 75 13.92 -4.95 6.89
C GLY A 75 15.40 -5.21 7.26
N ALA A 76 15.98 -6.25 6.71
CA ALA A 76 17.36 -6.67 7.01
C ALA A 76 18.40 -5.82 6.28
N TYR A 77 18.05 -5.29 5.12
CA TYR A 77 18.94 -4.50 4.26
C TYR A 77 18.15 -3.57 3.34
N HIS A 78 18.86 -2.77 2.55
CA HIS A 78 18.29 -1.85 1.57
C HIS A 78 18.47 -2.42 0.15
N ALA A 79 17.41 -2.50 -0.64
CA ALA A 79 17.53 -2.85 -2.05
C ALA A 79 18.15 -1.67 -2.81
N PRO A 80 19.21 -1.89 -3.61
CA PRO A 80 19.72 -0.87 -4.51
C PRO A 80 18.66 -0.56 -5.59
N VAL A 81 18.51 0.71 -5.91
CA VAL A 81 17.63 1.22 -6.97
C VAL A 81 18.23 2.48 -7.58
N THR A 82 18.12 2.63 -8.89
CA THR A 82 18.53 3.84 -9.58
C THR A 82 17.37 4.84 -9.65
N ALA A 83 17.61 6.11 -9.31
CA ALA A 83 16.63 7.17 -9.51
C ALA A 83 16.21 7.22 -10.99
N GLY A 84 14.91 7.25 -11.26
CA GLY A 84 14.31 7.08 -12.59
C GLY A 84 13.92 5.66 -12.95
N SER A 85 14.33 4.65 -12.16
CA SER A 85 13.92 3.25 -12.37
C SER A 85 12.51 2.98 -11.82
N THR A 86 11.93 1.88 -12.29
CA THR A 86 10.63 1.40 -11.86
C THR A 86 10.76 0.36 -10.76
N ILE A 87 9.92 0.49 -9.74
CA ILE A 87 9.67 -0.51 -8.71
C ILE A 87 8.30 -1.11 -8.97
N SER A 88 8.23 -2.43 -9.15
CA SER A 88 6.98 -3.19 -9.24
C SER A 88 6.66 -3.79 -7.87
N ALA A 89 5.50 -3.50 -7.32
CA ALA A 89 5.01 -4.08 -6.06
C ALA A 89 3.85 -5.02 -6.37
N ALA A 90 4.03 -6.32 -6.14
CA ALA A 90 2.99 -7.32 -6.35
C ALA A 90 2.08 -7.41 -5.12
N TRP A 91 0.78 -7.23 -5.37
CA TRP A 91 -0.26 -7.23 -4.35
C TRP A 91 -1.07 -8.50 -4.42
N ASN A 92 -1.05 -9.28 -3.36
CA ASN A 92 -1.91 -10.44 -3.29
C ASN A 92 -2.14 -10.90 -1.85
N GLN A 93 -2.94 -11.93 -1.73
CA GLN A 93 -3.22 -12.68 -0.54
C GLN A 93 -2.59 -14.06 -0.71
N LEU A 94 -1.42 -14.29 -0.18
CA LEU A 94 -0.65 -15.55 -0.20
C LEU A 94 -0.94 -16.59 -1.31
N SER A 95 -2.21 -16.84 -1.65
CA SER A 95 -2.66 -17.88 -2.60
C SER A 95 -3.60 -17.37 -3.69
N PHE A 96 -4.02 -16.12 -3.60
CA PHE A 96 -4.97 -15.48 -4.53
C PHE A 96 -4.48 -14.06 -4.83
N GLY A 97 -4.97 -13.46 -5.92
CA GLY A 97 -4.74 -12.07 -6.27
C GLY A 97 -5.27 -11.10 -5.20
N TRP A 98 -5.06 -9.82 -5.42
CA TRP A 98 -5.63 -8.76 -4.58
C TRP A 98 -7.17 -8.82 -4.64
N VAL A 99 -7.83 -8.55 -3.53
CA VAL A 99 -9.26 -8.89 -3.35
C VAL A 99 -10.22 -7.70 -3.38
N HIS A 100 -9.72 -6.50 -3.61
CA HIS A 100 -10.52 -5.27 -3.68
C HIS A 100 -10.31 -4.57 -5.03
N ASP A 101 -11.35 -3.87 -5.49
CA ASP A 101 -11.31 -3.18 -6.79
C ASP A 101 -11.68 -1.69 -6.71
N ILE A 102 -12.21 -1.19 -5.57
CA ILE A 102 -12.66 0.19 -5.40
C ILE A 102 -11.79 0.95 -4.40
N GLY A 103 -11.07 1.94 -4.89
CA GLY A 103 -10.28 2.86 -4.09
C GLY A 103 -8.91 3.18 -4.67
N PRO A 104 -8.20 4.17 -4.09
CA PRO A 104 -6.93 4.63 -4.62
C PRO A 104 -5.76 3.75 -4.19
N MET A 105 -4.71 3.80 -5.00
CA MET A 105 -3.37 3.30 -4.70
C MET A 105 -2.41 4.47 -4.59
N MET A 106 -1.53 4.48 -3.60
CA MET A 106 -0.53 5.53 -3.39
C MET A 106 0.82 4.95 -3.07
N ALA A 107 1.88 5.62 -3.52
CA ALA A 107 3.24 5.35 -3.12
C ALA A 107 3.91 6.60 -2.57
N TYR A 108 4.58 6.43 -1.44
CA TYR A 108 5.31 7.47 -0.76
C TYR A 108 6.76 7.06 -0.56
N MET A 109 7.65 8.03 -0.50
CA MET A 109 9.02 7.82 -0.02
C MET A 109 9.33 8.75 1.15
N ALA A 110 10.29 8.35 1.98
CA ALA A 110 10.83 9.19 3.05
C ALA A 110 12.32 8.92 3.22
N SER A 111 13.13 9.97 3.40
CA SER A 111 14.55 9.82 3.69
C SER A 111 14.76 9.28 5.10
N CYS A 112 15.57 8.24 5.22
CA CYS A 112 15.93 7.64 6.52
C CYS A 112 17.22 8.24 7.12
N GLY A 113 17.87 9.15 6.41
CA GLY A 113 19.23 9.55 6.76
C GLY A 113 20.23 8.44 6.41
N GLU A 114 20.91 7.90 7.40
CA GLU A 114 21.98 6.91 7.17
C GLU A 114 21.47 5.47 7.03
N ASP A 115 20.42 5.09 7.79
CA ASP A 115 19.95 3.70 7.81
C ASP A 115 18.47 3.59 8.24
N CYS A 116 17.63 3.06 7.35
CA CYS A 116 16.22 2.84 7.64
C CYS A 116 15.97 1.79 8.74
N SER A 117 16.91 0.89 8.98
CA SER A 117 16.75 -0.15 10.00
C SER A 117 16.84 0.40 11.42
N THR A 118 17.56 1.51 11.61
CA THR A 118 17.78 2.15 12.92
C THR A 118 17.00 3.44 13.11
N THR A 119 16.46 4.02 12.03
CA THR A 119 15.70 5.26 12.08
C THR A 119 14.33 5.05 12.73
N ASN A 120 13.90 6.02 13.54
CA ASN A 120 12.53 6.07 14.06
C ASN A 120 11.56 6.43 12.92
N ILE A 121 10.97 5.43 12.29
CA ILE A 121 10.11 5.63 11.12
C ILE A 121 8.79 6.34 11.43
N ALA A 122 8.37 6.42 12.70
CA ALA A 122 7.20 7.20 13.12
C ALA A 122 7.42 8.72 12.98
N GLU A 123 8.69 9.16 12.94
CA GLU A 123 9.06 10.56 12.76
C GLU A 123 9.38 10.94 11.31
N LEU A 124 9.38 9.97 10.39
CA LEU A 124 9.69 10.23 8.99
C LEU A 124 8.68 11.18 8.34
N GLU A 125 9.20 12.04 7.50
CA GLU A 125 8.41 12.93 6.66
C GLU A 125 8.31 12.32 5.26
N TRP A 126 7.08 11.99 4.87
CA TRP A 126 6.76 11.26 3.66
C TRP A 126 6.31 12.19 2.56
N PHE A 127 6.79 11.98 1.34
CA PHE A 127 6.31 12.64 0.13
C PHE A 127 5.73 11.61 -0.84
N LYS A 128 4.63 11.98 -1.48
CA LYS A 128 3.97 11.10 -2.43
C LYS A 128 4.70 11.13 -3.76
N ILE A 129 5.06 9.97 -4.31
CA ILE A 129 5.74 9.83 -5.60
C ILE A 129 4.83 9.33 -6.71
N ALA A 130 3.73 8.66 -6.36
CA ALA A 130 2.73 8.19 -7.31
C ALA A 130 1.37 8.03 -6.63
N GLU A 131 0.32 8.20 -7.42
CA GLU A 131 -1.06 7.87 -7.04
C GLU A 131 -1.85 7.43 -8.27
N GLU A 132 -2.77 6.49 -8.04
CA GLU A 132 -3.77 6.07 -8.99
C GLU A 132 -5.13 6.01 -8.29
N GLY A 133 -6.13 6.65 -8.88
CA GLY A 133 -7.46 6.76 -8.29
C GLY A 133 -8.56 6.34 -9.27
N LEU A 134 -9.60 7.15 -9.34
CA LEU A 134 -10.70 6.98 -10.28
C LEU A 134 -10.23 7.28 -11.71
N ARG A 135 -10.55 6.41 -12.65
CA ARG A 135 -10.23 6.60 -14.06
C ARG A 135 -11.07 7.71 -14.66
N PRO A 136 -10.48 8.55 -15.52
CA PRO A 136 -11.22 9.64 -16.16
C PRO A 136 -12.47 9.16 -16.90
N GLY A 137 -13.59 9.83 -16.64
CA GLY A 137 -14.86 9.57 -17.31
C GLY A 137 -15.74 8.48 -16.66
N PHE A 138 -15.21 7.69 -15.74
CA PHE A 138 -15.98 6.70 -14.98
C PHE A 138 -16.68 7.35 -13.77
N ALA A 139 -17.81 6.80 -13.38
CA ALA A 139 -18.38 7.08 -12.06
C ALA A 139 -17.76 6.19 -10.99
N ILE A 140 -17.74 6.69 -9.75
CA ILE A 140 -17.04 6.06 -8.61
C ILE A 140 -17.37 4.57 -8.46
N GLY A 141 -18.63 4.17 -8.63
CA GLY A 141 -19.09 2.79 -8.45
C GLY A 141 -19.21 1.99 -9.75
N GLU A 142 -18.74 2.47 -10.90
CA GLU A 142 -18.74 1.69 -12.13
C GLU A 142 -17.69 0.59 -12.09
N ASP A 143 -17.98 -0.54 -12.73
CA ASP A 143 -17.05 -1.66 -12.81
C ASP A 143 -15.81 -1.26 -13.62
N GLY A 144 -14.62 -1.59 -13.11
CA GLY A 144 -13.35 -1.20 -13.74
C GLY A 144 -13.01 0.29 -13.65
N ALA A 145 -13.75 1.05 -12.84
CA ALA A 145 -13.55 2.50 -12.68
C ALA A 145 -12.23 2.89 -12.01
N TRP A 146 -11.63 2.00 -11.26
CA TRP A 146 -10.41 2.26 -10.49
C TRP A 146 -9.21 1.52 -11.07
N TYR A 147 -8.02 2.11 -10.96
CA TYR A 147 -6.80 1.41 -11.34
C TYR A 147 -6.52 0.18 -10.46
N GLN A 148 -7.03 0.16 -9.24
CA GLN A 148 -6.97 -1.00 -8.33
C GLN A 148 -7.63 -2.24 -8.95
N TYR A 149 -8.61 -2.07 -9.85
CA TYR A 149 -9.24 -3.16 -10.61
C TYR A 149 -8.26 -3.98 -11.45
N ASP A 150 -7.14 -3.38 -11.90
CA ASP A 150 -6.16 -4.09 -12.73
C ASP A 150 -5.45 -5.20 -11.95
N ILE A 151 -5.29 -5.03 -10.64
CA ILE A 151 -4.66 -6.02 -9.75
C ILE A 151 -5.69 -6.86 -8.98
N TRP A 152 -6.98 -6.56 -9.10
CA TRP A 152 -8.04 -7.35 -8.49
C TRP A 152 -8.08 -8.76 -9.07
N GLU A 153 -7.89 -9.78 -8.22
CA GLU A 153 -7.83 -11.19 -8.62
C GLU A 153 -6.88 -11.46 -9.81
N ASP A 154 -5.79 -10.70 -9.91
CA ASP A 154 -4.84 -10.74 -11.04
C ASP A 154 -5.51 -10.45 -12.40
N ASN A 155 -6.54 -9.62 -12.44
CA ASN A 155 -7.38 -9.37 -13.62
C ASN A 155 -6.58 -8.96 -14.86
N ILE A 156 -5.63 -8.02 -14.71
CA ILE A 156 -4.71 -7.58 -15.77
C ILE A 156 -3.26 -7.88 -15.38
N THR A 157 -2.92 -7.65 -14.11
CA THR A 157 -1.57 -7.83 -13.54
C THR A 157 -1.67 -8.11 -12.06
N ASP A 158 -0.62 -8.70 -11.48
CA ASP A 158 -0.50 -8.91 -10.04
C ASP A 158 0.23 -7.75 -9.31
N HIS A 159 0.69 -6.74 -10.04
CA HIS A 159 1.58 -5.70 -9.49
C HIS A 159 1.23 -4.29 -10.00
N TRP A 160 1.62 -3.31 -9.19
CA TRP A 160 1.62 -1.90 -9.53
C TRP A 160 3.04 -1.36 -9.69
N ASN A 161 3.26 -0.63 -10.78
CA ASN A 161 4.55 -0.06 -11.16
C ASN A 161 4.63 1.41 -10.72
N VAL A 162 5.70 1.76 -10.02
CA VAL A 162 5.97 3.11 -9.55
C VAL A 162 7.38 3.52 -9.94
N THR A 163 7.57 4.72 -10.47
CA THR A 163 8.89 5.23 -10.83
C THR A 163 9.49 6.04 -9.68
N VAL A 164 10.72 5.74 -9.29
CA VAL A 164 11.49 6.58 -8.36
C VAL A 164 11.80 7.91 -9.06
N PRO A 165 11.52 9.08 -8.48
CA PRO A 165 11.78 10.36 -9.14
C PRO A 165 13.25 10.49 -9.55
N LYS A 166 13.48 10.87 -10.80
CA LYS A 166 14.85 10.91 -11.38
C LYS A 166 15.75 11.96 -10.74
N SER A 167 15.15 13.08 -10.32
CA SER A 167 15.88 14.17 -9.66
C SER A 167 16.13 13.94 -8.19
N LEU A 168 15.55 12.89 -7.59
CA LEU A 168 15.68 12.63 -6.15
C LEU A 168 17.14 12.46 -5.74
N LYS A 169 17.54 13.20 -4.70
CA LYS A 169 18.88 13.10 -4.11
C LYS A 169 19.18 11.65 -3.66
N PRO A 170 20.34 11.08 -4.02
CA PRO A 170 20.75 9.75 -3.57
C PRO A 170 20.76 9.61 -2.05
N GLY A 171 20.49 8.40 -1.55
CA GLY A 171 20.48 8.10 -0.11
C GLY A 171 19.63 6.91 0.26
N LYS A 172 19.48 6.67 1.55
CA LYS A 172 18.64 5.63 2.11
C LYS A 172 17.21 6.15 2.27
N TYR A 173 16.27 5.41 1.69
CA TYR A 173 14.86 5.77 1.71
C TYR A 173 13.99 4.59 2.14
N MET A 174 12.92 4.91 2.82
CA MET A 174 11.78 4.02 2.95
C MET A 174 10.84 4.28 1.78
N ILE A 175 10.33 3.22 1.12
CA ILE A 175 9.17 3.30 0.24
C ILE A 175 7.96 2.71 0.95
N ARG A 176 6.82 3.37 0.83
CA ARG A 176 5.54 2.97 1.41
C ARG A 176 4.51 2.88 0.30
N HIS A 177 4.12 1.67 -0.05
CA HIS A 177 2.97 1.41 -0.92
C HIS A 177 1.71 1.28 -0.07
N GLU A 178 0.62 1.83 -0.54
CA GLU A 178 -0.67 1.75 0.14
C GLU A 178 -1.81 1.58 -0.83
N ILE A 179 -2.76 0.72 -0.47
CA ILE A 179 -4.09 0.67 -1.04
C ILE A 179 -5.08 1.10 0.02
N ILE A 180 -6.09 1.90 -0.36
CA ILE A 180 -7.28 2.17 0.44
C ILE A 180 -8.45 1.46 -0.22
N ASN A 181 -9.14 0.59 0.52
CA ASN A 181 -10.39 0.01 0.08
C ASN A 181 -11.56 0.87 0.56
N LEU A 182 -12.45 1.23 -0.38
CA LEU A 182 -13.63 2.06 -0.16
C LEU A 182 -14.96 1.30 -0.30
N GLU A 183 -14.93 0.00 -0.57
CA GLU A 183 -16.13 -0.85 -0.67
C GLU A 183 -16.86 -0.94 0.66
N LEU A 184 -16.11 -1.00 1.75
CA LEU A 184 -16.62 -1.20 3.10
C LEU A 184 -16.51 0.07 3.95
N SER A 185 -17.35 0.18 4.97
CA SER A 185 -17.28 1.24 5.99
C SER A 185 -16.88 0.64 7.34
N PRO A 186 -15.92 1.23 8.04
CA PRO A 186 -15.05 2.33 7.60
C PRO A 186 -14.08 1.92 6.51
N ALA A 187 -13.43 2.89 5.85
CA ALA A 187 -12.36 2.66 4.88
C ALA A 187 -11.27 1.75 5.47
N GLN A 188 -10.66 0.94 4.61
CA GLN A 188 -9.61 0.01 5.00
C GLN A 188 -8.28 0.41 4.37
N PHE A 189 -7.24 0.57 5.20
CA PHE A 189 -5.91 1.01 4.81
C PHE A 189 -4.93 -0.15 4.88
N TYR A 190 -4.11 -0.32 3.83
CA TYR A 190 -3.15 -1.41 3.69
C TYR A 190 -1.73 -0.89 3.39
N PRO A 191 -1.07 -0.17 4.31
CA PRO A 191 0.29 0.30 4.09
C PRO A 191 1.31 -0.85 4.17
N ASN A 192 2.32 -0.82 3.29
CA ASN A 192 3.45 -1.76 3.26
C ASN A 192 4.74 -1.00 2.97
N CYS A 193 5.81 -1.24 3.74
CA CYS A 193 7.06 -0.51 3.63
C CYS A 193 8.24 -1.42 3.30
N ALA A 194 9.16 -0.91 2.45
CA ALA A 194 10.43 -1.55 2.14
C ALA A 194 11.59 -0.54 2.15
N GLN A 195 12.81 -1.02 2.33
CA GLN A 195 14.02 -0.22 2.46
C GLN A 195 14.81 -0.18 1.16
N LEU A 196 15.18 1.02 0.71
CA LEU A 196 15.84 1.29 -0.56
C LEU A 196 17.17 2.01 -0.35
N ASP A 197 18.14 1.70 -1.20
CA ASP A 197 19.38 2.45 -1.39
C ASP A 197 19.33 3.12 -2.77
N VAL A 198 18.92 4.37 -2.80
CA VAL A 198 18.73 5.13 -4.03
C VAL A 198 20.06 5.69 -4.49
N SER A 199 20.46 5.33 -5.72
CA SER A 199 21.60 5.90 -6.44
C SER A 199 21.13 6.82 -7.57
N GLY A 200 22.00 7.70 -8.06
CA GLY A 200 21.71 8.62 -9.15
C GLY A 200 22.48 9.92 -9.01
N GLU A 201 22.17 10.87 -9.89
CA GLU A 201 22.80 12.20 -9.93
C GLU A 201 21.84 13.32 -9.54
N GLY A 202 20.64 12.98 -9.05
CA GLY A 202 19.66 13.95 -8.61
C GLY A 202 20.11 14.68 -7.35
N GLU A 203 19.68 15.94 -7.20
CA GLU A 203 19.98 16.77 -6.02
C GLU A 203 18.72 17.28 -5.33
N ALA A 204 17.55 16.99 -5.91
CA ALA A 204 16.30 17.52 -5.40
C ALA A 204 15.84 16.81 -4.12
N VAL A 205 15.26 17.58 -3.23
CA VAL A 205 14.58 17.13 -2.02
C VAL A 205 13.20 17.78 -1.96
N PRO A 206 12.16 17.06 -1.51
CA PRO A 206 10.82 17.63 -1.42
C PRO A 206 10.77 18.81 -0.45
N SER A 207 10.08 19.88 -0.86
CA SER A 207 9.77 20.99 0.05
C SER A 207 8.66 20.63 1.03
N ALA A 208 8.53 21.40 2.12
CA ALA A 208 7.60 21.12 3.22
C ALA A 208 6.13 20.94 2.79
N GLU A 209 5.72 21.55 1.68
CA GLU A 209 4.35 21.46 1.15
C GLU A 209 3.98 20.07 0.62
N TYR A 210 4.99 19.21 0.34
CA TYR A 210 4.81 17.84 -0.09
C TYR A 210 4.93 16.83 1.06
N LEU A 211 5.33 17.28 2.24
CA LEU A 211 5.67 16.40 3.35
C LEU A 211 4.49 16.17 4.29
N VAL A 212 4.31 14.91 4.68
CA VAL A 212 3.33 14.49 5.70
C VAL A 212 3.93 13.44 6.61
N LYS A 213 3.35 13.29 7.80
CA LYS A 213 3.66 12.18 8.72
C LYS A 213 2.52 11.17 8.74
N PHE A 214 2.84 9.90 8.99
CA PHE A 214 1.87 8.87 9.26
C PHE A 214 2.08 8.31 10.67
N PRO A 215 0.98 8.30 11.49
CA PRO A 215 -0.34 8.85 11.23
C PRO A 215 -0.34 10.39 11.13
N GLY A 216 -1.38 10.94 10.48
CA GLY A 216 -1.57 12.38 10.34
C GLY A 216 -1.75 12.86 8.90
N GLY A 217 -1.28 12.07 7.92
CA GLY A 217 -1.43 12.39 6.50
C GLY A 217 -2.86 12.30 5.98
N TYR A 218 -3.74 11.59 6.72
CA TYR A 218 -5.17 11.44 6.40
C TYR A 218 -6.05 11.72 7.61
N LYS A 219 -7.31 12.09 7.32
CA LYS A 219 -8.41 12.17 8.28
C LYS A 219 -9.55 11.31 7.76
N MET A 220 -10.26 10.63 8.65
CA MET A 220 -11.45 9.84 8.27
C MET A 220 -12.55 10.69 7.62
N THR A 221 -12.46 12.03 7.75
CA THR A 221 -13.38 13.01 7.14
C THR A 221 -12.90 13.55 5.79
N ASP A 222 -11.74 13.13 5.29
CA ASP A 222 -11.24 13.56 3.98
C ASP A 222 -12.20 13.08 2.88
N LEU A 223 -12.43 13.91 1.87
CA LEU A 223 -13.41 13.65 0.82
C LEU A 223 -13.20 12.31 0.11
N GLY A 224 -11.93 11.93 -0.10
CA GLY A 224 -11.58 10.64 -0.70
C GLY A 224 -11.70 9.43 0.24
N ILE A 225 -12.03 9.62 1.53
CA ILE A 225 -12.16 8.55 2.53
C ILE A 225 -13.60 8.42 3.03
N VAL A 226 -14.31 9.53 3.23
CA VAL A 226 -15.65 9.57 3.81
C VAL A 226 -16.70 8.84 2.98
N ILE A 227 -16.43 8.57 1.70
CA ILE A 227 -17.30 7.84 0.78
C ILE A 227 -17.28 6.32 1.00
N ALA A 228 -16.40 5.82 1.84
CA ALA A 228 -16.27 4.39 2.13
C ALA A 228 -17.62 3.75 2.56
N GLY A 229 -17.90 2.57 2.00
CA GLY A 229 -19.16 1.85 2.17
C GLY A 229 -20.32 2.38 1.32
N LYS A 230 -20.13 3.48 0.59
CA LYS A 230 -21.10 4.05 -0.35
C LYS A 230 -20.57 4.12 -1.78
N ALA A 231 -19.25 3.94 -1.95
CA ALA A 231 -18.58 4.09 -3.23
C ALA A 231 -19.20 3.20 -4.32
N GLN A 232 -19.48 1.94 -4.02
CA GLN A 232 -20.04 0.98 -4.98
C GLN A 232 -21.42 1.38 -5.53
N GLN A 233 -22.22 2.10 -4.75
CA GLN A 233 -23.56 2.56 -5.14
C GLN A 233 -23.54 3.89 -5.91
N ASP A 234 -22.44 4.62 -5.90
CA ASP A 234 -22.35 5.93 -6.58
C ASP A 234 -22.05 5.75 -8.08
N LYS A 235 -23.12 5.70 -8.86
CA LYS A 235 -23.08 5.52 -10.33
C LYS A 235 -23.10 6.85 -11.10
N VAL A 236 -22.90 8.00 -10.41
CA VAL A 236 -23.03 9.33 -11.05
C VAL A 236 -21.84 10.25 -10.81
N THR A 237 -21.19 10.20 -9.65
CA THR A 237 -20.06 11.06 -9.32
C THR A 237 -18.81 10.60 -10.09
N LYS A 238 -18.22 11.51 -10.87
CA LYS A 238 -17.04 11.24 -11.73
C LYS A 238 -15.77 11.94 -11.23
N ASP A 239 -15.87 12.70 -10.17
CA ASP A 239 -14.75 13.40 -9.55
C ASP A 239 -14.34 12.68 -8.26
N TYR A 240 -13.04 12.46 -8.12
CA TYR A 240 -12.46 11.86 -6.92
C TYR A 240 -11.15 12.52 -6.56
N THR A 241 -10.98 12.84 -5.29
CA THR A 241 -9.73 13.40 -4.76
C THR A 241 -9.00 12.33 -3.97
N VAL A 242 -7.82 11.93 -4.44
CA VAL A 242 -6.95 11.00 -3.72
C VAL A 242 -6.48 11.65 -2.41
N PRO A 243 -6.57 10.96 -1.26
CA PRO A 243 -6.15 11.50 0.03
C PRO A 243 -4.65 11.80 0.10
N GLY A 244 -4.28 12.67 1.04
CA GLY A 244 -2.88 13.07 1.31
C GLY A 244 -2.39 14.23 0.45
N PRO A 245 -1.08 14.52 0.48
CA PRO A 245 -0.50 15.59 -0.31
C PRO A 245 -0.56 15.27 -1.81
N ARG A 246 -0.38 16.30 -2.63
CA ARG A 246 -0.17 16.09 -4.07
C ARG A 246 1.12 15.28 -4.32
N VAL A 247 1.18 14.63 -5.47
CA VAL A 247 2.42 13.97 -5.92
C VAL A 247 3.53 15.01 -6.05
N TRP A 248 4.70 14.67 -5.53
CA TRP A 248 5.88 15.50 -5.66
C TRP A 248 6.32 15.53 -7.13
N THR A 249 6.30 16.71 -7.70
CA THR A 249 6.87 17.01 -9.00
C THR A 249 8.05 17.93 -8.81
N GLU A 250 9.11 17.69 -9.54
CA GLU A 250 10.37 18.44 -9.54
C GLU A 250 10.19 19.89 -9.93
#